data_1063bcf649fe4d489590f9dfb415c319
#
_entry.id   1063bcf649fe4d489590f9dfb415c319
#
_cell.length_a   1.000
_cell.length_b   1.000
_cell.length_c   1.000
_cell.angle_alpha   90.00
_cell.angle_beta   90.00
_cell.angle_gamma   90.00
#
_symmetry.space_group_name_H-M   'P 1'
#
loop_
_entity.id
_entity.type
_entity.pdbx_description
1 polymer ?
#
loop_
_entity_poly.entity_id
_entity_poly.type
_entity_poly.pdbx_seq_one_letter_code
_entity_poly.pdbx_strand_id
1 'polypeptide(L)'
;MKTDAQSTQLWPSLRIVWAITSKDILDAVKNKTTLSVLLSALFIVLIYQILPTFEKRSDLPTVLVFDAGTSDLLAALKRSPNLDVYTGYTSQAQLERKLSAGDVPELAVTIPPEFDQALENGEPLPLEGYVQHWVSASDAAQLRAQAEEEIARLVGQPVTIHLEGNLIYPTPDSGGRSFLTSLAIVISVTMIGLGLAPHLMVEEKQTRTLDALLISPARSSHLVIAKALTGLFYCLIAAAVILVINANLVLHWGLALVAVILSSLFAVSLGLLLGSAVGAKQVLPVWSMVFLTPLLLSLFLAIMRDLLPSAVHTLVTWVPTATMARVLRGAFSRDLAAMAFSLELLVVAACTAVILGGVAWTVRRSDR
;
A
#
# COMPACT_ATOMS: atom_id res chain seq x y z
N MET A 1 -26.99 23.83 34.44
CA MET A 1 -25.84 24.74 34.60
C MET A 1 -24.47 24.02 34.75
N LYS A 2 -24.29 22.82 34.19
CA LYS A 2 -22.98 22.10 34.20
C LYS A 2 -22.36 21.94 32.82
N THR A 3 -23.02 22.35 31.75
CA THR A 3 -22.57 22.15 30.35
C THR A 3 -21.68 23.27 29.83
N ASP A 4 -21.76 24.49 30.38
CA ASP A 4 -20.99 25.63 29.85
C ASP A 4 -19.54 25.72 30.36
N ALA A 5 -19.21 25.04 31.48
CA ALA A 5 -17.85 25.04 32.01
C ALA A 5 -16.88 24.10 31.26
N GLN A 6 -17.39 23.10 30.54
CA GLN A 6 -16.56 22.18 29.74
C GLN A 6 -16.16 22.77 28.38
N SER A 7 -17.01 23.58 27.77
CA SER A 7 -16.70 24.21 26.47
C SER A 7 -15.61 25.28 26.58
N THR A 8 -15.54 26.00 27.71
CA THR A 8 -14.56 27.07 27.97
C THR A 8 -13.14 26.53 28.19
N GLN A 9 -12.93 25.25 28.54
CA GLN A 9 -11.63 24.65 28.74
C GLN A 9 -11.06 23.95 27.48
N LEU A 10 -11.88 23.64 26.47
CA LEU A 10 -11.45 22.95 25.26
C LEU A 10 -10.60 23.85 24.36
N TRP A 11 -10.95 25.10 24.19
CA TRP A 11 -10.25 26.05 23.32
C TRP A 11 -8.79 26.32 23.72
N PRO A 12 -8.44 26.59 24.98
CA PRO A 12 -7.06 26.75 25.39
C PRO A 12 -6.25 25.45 25.24
N SER A 13 -6.86 24.28 25.53
CA SER A 13 -6.21 22.99 25.35
C SER A 13 -5.84 22.70 23.90
N LEU A 14 -6.73 22.97 22.95
CA LEU A 14 -6.49 22.80 21.52
C LEU A 14 -5.38 23.73 21.01
N ARG A 15 -5.35 24.98 21.48
CA ARG A 15 -4.27 25.94 21.13
C ARG A 15 -2.90 25.46 21.60
N ILE A 16 -2.83 24.90 22.81
CA ILE A 16 -1.57 24.36 23.34
C ILE A 16 -1.10 23.17 22.49
N VAL A 17 -2.01 22.20 22.21
CA VAL A 17 -1.71 21.03 21.38
C VAL A 17 -1.23 21.48 20.00
N TRP A 18 -1.94 22.41 19.37
CA TRP A 18 -1.57 22.91 18.02
C TRP A 18 -0.23 23.65 18.01
N ALA A 19 0.07 24.46 19.03
CA ALA A 19 1.33 25.16 19.16
C ALA A 19 2.52 24.20 19.29
N ILE A 20 2.35 23.11 20.07
CA ILE A 20 3.38 22.08 20.20
C ILE A 20 3.52 21.31 18.90
N THR A 21 2.42 20.87 18.29
CA THR A 21 2.41 20.11 17.03
C THR A 21 3.09 20.90 15.91
N SER A 22 2.73 22.17 15.71
CA SER A 22 3.31 22.98 14.64
C SER A 22 4.81 23.23 14.82
N LYS A 23 5.24 23.45 16.08
CA LYS A 23 6.66 23.50 16.41
C LYS A 23 7.35 22.19 16.07
N ASP A 24 6.82 21.06 16.53
CA ASP A 24 7.42 19.74 16.30
C ASP A 24 7.50 19.35 14.83
N ILE A 25 6.48 19.73 14.03
CA ILE A 25 6.52 19.55 12.56
C ILE A 25 7.70 20.32 11.95
N LEU A 26 7.90 21.58 12.34
CA LEU A 26 9.01 22.41 11.81
C LEU A 26 10.37 21.92 12.30
N ASP A 27 10.47 21.53 13.57
CA ASP A 27 11.73 21.06 14.14
C ASP A 27 12.13 19.67 13.61
N ALA A 28 11.16 18.81 13.29
CA ALA A 28 11.41 17.51 12.69
C ALA A 28 12.14 17.62 11.33
N VAL A 29 11.79 18.59 10.49
CA VAL A 29 12.47 18.83 9.21
C VAL A 29 13.89 19.36 9.42
N LYS A 30 14.14 20.13 10.48
CA LYS A 30 15.46 20.69 10.80
C LYS A 30 16.38 19.67 11.47
N ASN A 31 15.83 18.67 12.11
CA ASN A 31 16.59 17.64 12.84
C ASN A 31 17.11 16.59 11.86
N LYS A 32 18.44 16.47 11.75
CA LYS A 32 19.11 15.52 10.83
C LYS A 32 18.65 14.06 11.02
N THR A 33 18.48 13.62 12.27
CA THR A 33 18.03 12.26 12.57
C THR A 33 16.61 12.02 12.06
N THR A 34 15.69 12.93 12.34
CA THR A 34 14.30 12.87 11.91
C THR A 34 14.19 12.93 10.39
N LEU A 35 14.92 13.86 9.78
CA LEU A 35 14.97 14.00 8.33
C LEU A 35 15.49 12.70 7.68
N SER A 36 16.50 12.05 8.26
CA SER A 36 17.02 10.76 7.77
C SER A 36 15.96 9.66 7.80
N VAL A 37 15.15 9.58 8.86
CA VAL A 37 14.03 8.61 8.94
C VAL A 37 12.98 8.88 7.87
N LEU A 38 12.60 10.15 7.68
CA LEU A 38 11.63 10.54 6.66
C LEU A 38 12.15 10.25 5.24
N LEU A 39 13.41 10.60 4.98
CA LEU A 39 14.04 10.36 3.68
C LEU A 39 14.23 8.87 3.41
N SER A 40 14.58 8.04 4.43
CA SER A 40 14.71 6.60 4.24
C SER A 40 13.36 5.94 3.93
N ALA A 41 12.28 6.35 4.59
CA ALA A 41 10.94 5.89 4.26
C ALA A 41 10.52 6.27 2.84
N LEU A 42 10.77 7.53 2.45
CA LEU A 42 10.50 8.01 1.09
C LEU A 42 11.36 7.29 0.04
N PHE A 43 12.62 7.03 0.35
CA PHE A 43 13.56 6.31 -0.53
C PHE A 43 13.11 4.86 -0.78
N ILE A 44 12.61 4.17 0.23
CA ILE A 44 12.04 2.82 0.07
C ILE A 44 10.84 2.87 -0.88
N VAL A 45 9.95 3.86 -0.72
CA VAL A 45 8.83 4.07 -1.65
C VAL A 45 9.32 4.27 -3.07
N LEU A 46 10.32 5.13 -3.23
CA LEU A 46 10.90 5.43 -4.54
C LEU A 46 11.49 4.16 -5.18
N ILE A 47 12.22 3.35 -4.41
CA ILE A 47 12.75 2.07 -4.91
C ILE A 47 11.62 1.17 -5.39
N TYR A 48 10.55 0.97 -4.59
CA TYR A 48 9.42 0.13 -4.99
C TYR A 48 8.68 0.65 -6.22
N GLN A 49 8.66 1.96 -6.44
CA GLN A 49 8.04 2.56 -7.62
C GLN A 49 8.93 2.45 -8.87
N ILE A 50 10.25 2.51 -8.69
CA ILE A 50 11.22 2.52 -9.79
C ILE A 50 11.72 1.09 -10.09
N LEU A 51 11.66 0.16 -9.13
CA LEU A 51 12.14 -1.21 -9.29
C LEU A 51 11.59 -1.90 -10.56
N PRO A 52 10.29 -1.82 -10.88
CA PRO A 52 9.76 -2.39 -12.11
C PRO A 52 10.36 -1.79 -13.40
N THR A 53 10.83 -0.54 -13.35
CA THR A 53 11.47 0.10 -14.52
C THR A 53 12.93 -0.33 -14.71
N PHE A 54 13.58 -0.85 -13.66
CA PHE A 54 14.94 -1.38 -13.72
C PHE A 54 15.00 -2.87 -14.07
N GLU A 55 13.93 -3.62 -13.82
CA GLU A 55 13.82 -4.91 -14.43
C GLU A 55 13.80 -4.67 -15.95
N LYS A 56 14.92 -4.94 -16.63
CA LYS A 56 15.01 -5.00 -18.09
C LYS A 56 14.09 -6.12 -18.59
N ARG A 57 12.78 -5.88 -18.52
CA ARG A 57 11.87 -6.52 -19.44
C ARG A 57 12.24 -5.99 -20.81
N SER A 58 12.27 -6.87 -21.79
CA SER A 58 12.44 -6.51 -23.19
C SER A 58 11.65 -5.22 -23.47
N ASP A 59 12.22 -4.29 -24.23
CA ASP A 59 11.49 -3.09 -24.69
C ASP A 59 10.22 -3.45 -25.51
N LEU A 60 9.91 -4.75 -25.54
CA LEU A 60 8.81 -5.36 -26.29
C LEU A 60 7.51 -5.36 -25.45
N PRO A 61 6.37 -5.12 -26.06
CA PRO A 61 5.08 -5.21 -25.40
C PRO A 61 4.82 -6.65 -24.91
N THR A 62 4.44 -6.76 -23.64
CA THR A 62 4.14 -8.05 -23.03
C THR A 62 2.70 -8.46 -23.35
N VAL A 63 2.54 -9.63 -23.96
CA VAL A 63 1.25 -10.19 -24.31
C VAL A 63 1.07 -11.58 -23.69
N LEU A 64 0.04 -11.73 -22.88
CA LEU A 64 -0.38 -13.00 -22.30
C LEU A 64 -1.38 -13.66 -23.24
N VAL A 65 -1.15 -14.88 -23.70
CA VAL A 65 -2.02 -15.52 -24.69
C VAL A 65 -2.62 -16.80 -24.12
N PHE A 66 -3.95 -16.86 -24.13
CA PHE A 66 -4.72 -18.08 -23.91
C PHE A 66 -5.32 -18.53 -25.24
N ASP A 67 -5.01 -19.75 -25.65
CA ASP A 67 -5.58 -20.39 -26.82
C ASP A 67 -6.66 -21.40 -26.35
N ALA A 68 -7.90 -21.12 -26.70
CA ALA A 68 -9.01 -22.02 -26.36
C ALA A 68 -9.10 -23.25 -27.27
N GLY A 69 -8.38 -23.21 -28.40
CA GLY A 69 -8.21 -24.32 -29.33
C GLY A 69 -6.79 -24.85 -29.40
N THR A 70 -6.31 -25.08 -30.60
CA THR A 70 -4.95 -25.49 -30.92
C THR A 70 -4.51 -24.72 -32.17
N SER A 71 -4.47 -23.39 -32.09
CA SER A 71 -4.20 -22.53 -33.24
C SER A 71 -2.70 -22.47 -33.58
N ASP A 72 -2.42 -22.47 -34.89
CA ASP A 72 -1.08 -22.23 -35.43
C ASP A 72 -0.54 -20.84 -35.08
N LEU A 73 -1.45 -19.86 -34.83
CA LEU A 73 -1.10 -18.52 -34.39
C LEU A 73 -0.30 -18.53 -33.09
N LEU A 74 -0.63 -19.40 -32.12
CA LEU A 74 0.09 -19.49 -30.86
C LEU A 74 1.57 -19.87 -31.07
N ALA A 75 1.83 -20.78 -32.00
CA ALA A 75 3.20 -21.21 -32.36
C ALA A 75 3.96 -20.08 -33.07
N ALA A 76 3.29 -19.29 -33.88
CA ALA A 76 3.86 -18.14 -34.58
C ALA A 76 4.17 -17.01 -33.60
N LEU A 77 3.26 -16.69 -32.67
CA LEU A 77 3.44 -15.65 -31.63
C LEU A 77 4.63 -15.94 -30.72
N LYS A 78 4.83 -17.20 -30.32
CA LYS A 78 6.00 -17.62 -29.50
C LYS A 78 7.35 -17.35 -30.17
N ARG A 79 7.38 -17.25 -31.49
CA ARG A 79 8.59 -17.00 -32.29
C ARG A 79 8.72 -15.52 -32.69
N SER A 80 7.74 -14.69 -32.35
CA SER A 80 7.77 -13.28 -32.71
C SER A 80 8.95 -12.56 -32.04
N PRO A 81 9.75 -11.80 -32.78
CA PRO A 81 10.81 -10.97 -32.22
C PRO A 81 10.30 -9.64 -31.66
N ASN A 82 9.02 -9.26 -31.91
CA ASN A 82 8.47 -7.96 -31.62
C ASN A 82 7.52 -7.94 -30.41
N LEU A 83 7.20 -9.12 -29.86
CA LEU A 83 6.33 -9.28 -28.68
C LEU A 83 7.00 -10.20 -27.66
N ASP A 84 6.86 -9.88 -26.39
CA ASP A 84 7.20 -10.77 -25.29
C ASP A 84 5.96 -11.59 -24.90
N VAL A 85 5.89 -12.83 -25.39
CA VAL A 85 4.67 -13.64 -25.37
C VAL A 85 4.74 -14.71 -24.27
N TYR A 86 3.80 -14.62 -23.32
CA TYR A 86 3.61 -15.61 -22.28
C TYR A 86 2.40 -16.49 -22.58
N THR A 87 2.58 -17.79 -22.52
CA THR A 87 1.59 -18.81 -22.86
C THR A 87 1.54 -19.91 -21.81
N GLY A 88 0.68 -20.90 -21.98
CA GLY A 88 0.57 -22.06 -21.08
C GLY A 88 -0.57 -21.94 -20.08
N TYR A 89 -1.48 -21.01 -20.30
CA TYR A 89 -2.70 -20.89 -19.53
C TYR A 89 -3.69 -21.99 -19.95
N THR A 90 -4.28 -22.66 -18.96
CA THR A 90 -5.25 -23.76 -19.19
C THR A 90 -6.70 -23.28 -19.19
N SER A 91 -6.94 -22.04 -18.82
CA SER A 91 -8.26 -21.42 -18.80
C SER A 91 -8.15 -19.89 -18.84
N GLN A 92 -9.19 -19.24 -19.35
CA GLN A 92 -9.33 -17.79 -19.30
C GLN A 92 -9.24 -17.25 -17.87
N ALA A 93 -9.82 -17.92 -16.88
CA ALA A 93 -9.75 -17.52 -15.48
C ALA A 93 -8.31 -17.56 -14.91
N GLN A 94 -7.44 -18.40 -15.45
CA GLN A 94 -6.02 -18.42 -15.09
C GLN A 94 -5.28 -17.24 -15.74
N LEU A 95 -5.58 -16.92 -16.98
CA LEU A 95 -5.06 -15.75 -17.70
C LEU A 95 -5.43 -14.48 -16.95
N GLU A 96 -6.71 -14.28 -16.61
CA GLU A 96 -7.22 -13.13 -15.88
C GLU A 96 -6.58 -12.98 -14.50
N ARG A 97 -6.42 -14.09 -13.77
CA ARG A 97 -5.69 -14.09 -12.47
C ARG A 97 -4.24 -13.67 -12.63
N LYS A 98 -3.56 -14.13 -13.68
CA LYS A 98 -2.18 -13.72 -13.95
C LYS A 98 -2.11 -12.25 -14.30
N LEU A 99 -3.01 -11.76 -15.14
CA LEU A 99 -3.10 -10.34 -15.52
C LEU A 99 -3.42 -9.45 -14.29
N SER A 100 -4.32 -9.89 -13.41
CA SER A 100 -4.64 -9.15 -12.18
C SER A 100 -3.46 -9.02 -11.21
N ALA A 101 -2.50 -9.93 -11.29
CA ALA A 101 -1.27 -9.94 -10.50
C ALA A 101 -0.09 -9.26 -11.20
N GLY A 102 -0.29 -8.63 -12.34
CA GLY A 102 0.74 -7.88 -13.07
C GLY A 102 1.12 -6.58 -12.37
N ASP A 103 2.38 -6.20 -12.48
CA ASP A 103 2.95 -4.95 -11.92
C ASP A 103 3.29 -3.92 -12.99
N VAL A 104 3.30 -4.33 -14.26
CA VAL A 104 3.48 -3.49 -15.45
C VAL A 104 2.25 -3.59 -16.37
N PRO A 105 2.07 -2.65 -17.31
CA PRO A 105 1.02 -2.75 -18.32
C PRO A 105 1.23 -4.00 -19.19
N GLU A 106 0.23 -4.87 -19.23
CA GLU A 106 0.23 -6.11 -20.00
C GLU A 106 -1.11 -6.23 -20.74
N LEU A 107 -1.07 -6.81 -21.95
CA LEU A 107 -2.24 -7.16 -22.73
C LEU A 107 -2.45 -8.67 -22.64
N ALA A 108 -3.64 -9.11 -22.27
CA ALA A 108 -4.03 -10.50 -22.41
C ALA A 108 -4.94 -10.67 -23.63
N VAL A 109 -4.72 -11.73 -24.40
CA VAL A 109 -5.48 -12.03 -25.61
C VAL A 109 -5.96 -13.48 -25.54
N THR A 110 -7.26 -13.67 -25.84
CA THR A 110 -7.85 -15.01 -25.98
C THR A 110 -8.06 -15.32 -27.46
N ILE A 111 -7.50 -16.45 -27.91
CA ILE A 111 -7.69 -16.98 -29.28
C ILE A 111 -8.89 -17.94 -29.20
N PRO A 112 -9.99 -17.68 -29.93
CA PRO A 112 -11.14 -18.58 -29.94
C PRO A 112 -10.84 -19.88 -30.70
N PRO A 113 -11.54 -20.99 -30.41
CA PRO A 113 -11.27 -22.28 -31.06
C PRO A 113 -11.53 -22.29 -32.57
N GLU A 114 -12.39 -21.40 -33.04
CA GLU A 114 -12.73 -21.25 -34.49
C GLU A 114 -11.77 -20.36 -35.25
N PHE A 115 -10.70 -19.85 -34.62
CA PHE A 115 -9.80 -18.84 -35.18
C PHE A 115 -9.20 -19.27 -36.55
N ASP A 116 -8.64 -20.49 -36.61
CA ASP A 116 -7.97 -20.96 -37.85
C ASP A 116 -8.99 -21.20 -39.01
N GLN A 117 -10.20 -21.64 -38.67
CA GLN A 117 -11.28 -21.79 -39.71
C GLN A 117 -11.75 -20.43 -40.23
N ALA A 118 -11.92 -19.46 -39.36
CA ALA A 118 -12.28 -18.09 -39.78
C ALA A 118 -11.17 -17.46 -40.61
N LEU A 119 -9.92 -17.74 -40.29
CA LEU A 119 -8.75 -17.32 -41.06
C LEU A 119 -8.76 -17.88 -42.48
N GLU A 120 -9.01 -19.18 -42.65
CA GLU A 120 -9.09 -19.85 -43.93
C GLU A 120 -10.24 -19.33 -44.78
N ASN A 121 -11.37 -18.99 -44.15
CA ASN A 121 -12.54 -18.44 -44.83
C ASN A 121 -12.40 -16.94 -45.18
N GLY A 122 -11.37 -16.26 -44.74
CA GLY A 122 -11.19 -14.83 -44.94
C GLY A 122 -12.21 -13.98 -44.16
N GLU A 123 -12.74 -14.51 -43.07
CA GLU A 123 -13.70 -13.82 -42.20
C GLU A 123 -12.99 -12.83 -41.25
N PRO A 124 -13.68 -11.79 -40.74
CA PRO A 124 -13.11 -10.92 -39.71
C PRO A 124 -12.67 -11.72 -38.46
N LEU A 125 -11.48 -11.44 -37.97
CA LEU A 125 -10.90 -12.13 -36.82
C LEU A 125 -10.91 -11.22 -35.56
N PRO A 126 -12.05 -11.10 -34.88
CA PRO A 126 -12.10 -10.37 -33.62
C PRO A 126 -11.48 -11.24 -32.50
N LEU A 127 -10.43 -10.74 -31.88
CA LEU A 127 -9.83 -11.34 -30.69
C LEU A 127 -10.33 -10.60 -29.45
N GLU A 128 -10.60 -11.34 -28.39
CA GLU A 128 -10.90 -10.72 -27.11
C GLU A 128 -9.62 -10.38 -26.37
N GLY A 129 -9.45 -9.10 -26.05
CA GLY A 129 -8.33 -8.60 -25.27
C GLY A 129 -8.77 -8.13 -23.89
N TYR A 130 -7.87 -8.23 -22.93
CA TYR A 130 -8.05 -7.81 -21.54
C TYR A 130 -6.85 -6.99 -21.09
N VAL A 131 -7.10 -5.93 -20.32
CA VAL A 131 -6.05 -5.10 -19.71
C VAL A 131 -6.35 -4.84 -18.24
N GLN A 132 -5.33 -4.52 -17.46
CA GLN A 132 -5.55 -4.12 -16.07
C GLN A 132 -6.25 -2.76 -16.01
N HIS A 133 -7.20 -2.59 -15.08
CA HIS A 133 -8.01 -1.36 -14.94
C HIS A 133 -7.19 -0.09 -14.68
N TRP A 134 -5.99 -0.21 -14.12
CA TRP A 134 -5.12 0.92 -13.81
C TRP A 134 -4.24 1.38 -14.97
N VAL A 135 -4.22 0.63 -16.08
CA VAL A 135 -3.51 1.00 -17.30
C VAL A 135 -4.22 2.18 -17.95
N SER A 136 -3.47 3.18 -18.37
CA SER A 136 -4.07 4.34 -19.03
C SER A 136 -4.68 3.97 -20.39
N ALA A 137 -5.69 4.71 -20.82
CA ALA A 137 -6.31 4.47 -22.12
C ALA A 137 -5.32 4.61 -23.30
N SER A 138 -4.32 5.50 -23.17
CA SER A 138 -3.25 5.65 -24.15
C SER A 138 -2.33 4.42 -24.20
N ASP A 139 -1.93 3.90 -23.05
CA ASP A 139 -1.05 2.74 -22.98
C ASP A 139 -1.77 1.47 -23.46
N ALA A 140 -3.05 1.31 -23.08
CA ALA A 140 -3.90 0.21 -23.56
C ALA A 140 -4.07 0.26 -25.09
N ALA A 141 -4.31 1.45 -25.65
CA ALA A 141 -4.41 1.63 -27.09
C ALA A 141 -3.09 1.33 -27.82
N GLN A 142 -1.97 1.72 -27.23
CA GLN A 142 -0.64 1.44 -27.77
C GLN A 142 -0.34 -0.06 -27.77
N LEU A 143 -0.54 -0.74 -26.61
CA LEU A 143 -0.38 -2.19 -26.49
C LEU A 143 -1.24 -2.95 -27.51
N ARG A 144 -2.52 -2.54 -27.63
CA ARG A 144 -3.42 -3.11 -28.61
C ARG A 144 -2.91 -2.95 -30.02
N ALA A 145 -2.54 -1.73 -30.43
CA ALA A 145 -2.09 -1.45 -31.80
C ALA A 145 -0.83 -2.25 -32.17
N GLN A 146 0.12 -2.36 -31.25
CA GLN A 146 1.35 -3.15 -31.43
C GLN A 146 1.05 -4.64 -31.56
N ALA A 147 0.11 -5.17 -30.76
CA ALA A 147 -0.30 -6.56 -30.84
C ALA A 147 -1.07 -6.85 -32.12
N GLU A 148 -2.02 -5.98 -32.53
CA GLU A 148 -2.78 -6.08 -33.77
C GLU A 148 -1.85 -6.07 -35.00
N GLU A 149 -0.88 -5.16 -35.03
CA GLU A 149 0.11 -5.06 -36.11
C GLU A 149 0.94 -6.34 -36.25
N GLU A 150 1.44 -6.85 -35.15
CA GLU A 150 2.27 -8.06 -35.16
C GLU A 150 1.46 -9.32 -35.51
N ILE A 151 0.24 -9.46 -34.94
CA ILE A 151 -0.63 -10.58 -35.26
C ILE A 151 -1.04 -10.51 -36.74
N ALA A 152 -1.44 -9.36 -37.26
CA ALA A 152 -1.78 -9.17 -38.66
C ALA A 152 -0.62 -9.51 -39.60
N ARG A 153 0.62 -9.18 -39.19
CA ARG A 153 1.84 -9.55 -39.94
C ARG A 153 2.05 -11.06 -39.99
N LEU A 154 1.79 -11.77 -38.88
CA LEU A 154 1.96 -13.23 -38.79
C LEU A 154 0.89 -13.99 -39.57
N VAL A 155 -0.35 -13.49 -39.54
CA VAL A 155 -1.53 -14.14 -40.15
C VAL A 155 -1.72 -13.73 -41.59
N GLY A 156 -1.19 -12.56 -42.00
CA GLY A 156 -1.36 -12.03 -43.37
C GLY A 156 -2.67 -11.33 -43.61
N GLN A 157 -3.51 -11.11 -42.59
CA GLN A 157 -4.81 -10.41 -42.66
C GLN A 157 -4.95 -9.43 -41.48
N PRO A 158 -5.74 -8.36 -41.62
CA PRO A 158 -6.02 -7.44 -40.52
C PRO A 158 -6.78 -8.16 -39.39
N VAL A 159 -6.33 -7.95 -38.16
CA VAL A 159 -6.92 -8.51 -36.94
C VAL A 159 -7.33 -7.36 -36.03
N THR A 160 -8.44 -7.51 -35.33
CA THR A 160 -8.93 -6.52 -34.39
C THR A 160 -9.01 -7.13 -32.98
N ILE A 161 -8.45 -6.44 -31.98
CA ILE A 161 -8.54 -6.84 -30.58
C ILE A 161 -9.56 -5.97 -29.86
N HIS A 162 -10.64 -6.57 -29.38
CA HIS A 162 -11.67 -5.90 -28.62
C HIS A 162 -11.28 -5.78 -27.15
N LEU A 163 -11.07 -4.54 -26.67
CA LEU A 163 -10.76 -4.22 -25.27
C LEU A 163 -11.93 -3.64 -24.50
N GLU A 164 -13.00 -3.22 -25.21
CA GLU A 164 -14.11 -2.49 -24.60
C GLU A 164 -14.84 -3.34 -23.56
N GLY A 165 -14.84 -2.86 -22.30
CA GLY A 165 -15.49 -3.53 -21.18
C GLY A 165 -14.64 -4.63 -20.49
N ASN A 166 -13.52 -5.02 -21.07
CA ASN A 166 -12.69 -6.14 -20.60
C ASN A 166 -11.56 -5.67 -19.68
N LEU A 167 -11.91 -4.94 -18.62
CA LEU A 167 -10.96 -4.48 -17.60
C LEU A 167 -10.83 -5.50 -16.45
N ILE A 168 -9.62 -5.92 -16.18
CA ILE A 168 -9.33 -6.84 -15.08
C ILE A 168 -8.91 -6.05 -13.84
N TYR A 169 -9.58 -6.35 -12.72
CA TYR A 169 -9.37 -5.69 -11.44
C TYR A 169 -8.59 -6.61 -10.50
N PRO A 170 -7.70 -6.06 -9.66
CA PRO A 170 -7.00 -6.86 -8.67
C PRO A 170 -7.97 -7.38 -7.60
N THR A 171 -7.67 -8.54 -7.07
CA THR A 171 -8.32 -9.07 -5.86
C THR A 171 -7.49 -8.73 -4.62
N PRO A 172 -8.04 -8.75 -3.40
CA PRO A 172 -7.29 -8.47 -2.17
C PRO A 172 -6.11 -9.41 -1.93
N ASP A 173 -6.16 -10.60 -2.53
CA ASP A 173 -5.13 -11.63 -2.41
C ASP A 173 -4.20 -11.68 -3.62
N SER A 174 -4.40 -10.82 -4.64
CA SER A 174 -3.53 -10.74 -5.80
C SER A 174 -2.19 -10.06 -5.44
N GLY A 175 -1.13 -10.49 -6.12
CA GLY A 175 0.18 -9.85 -6.12
C GLY A 175 0.22 -8.58 -6.97
N GLY A 176 1.37 -8.31 -7.59
CA GLY A 176 1.57 -7.24 -8.56
C GLY A 176 1.47 -5.83 -7.99
N ARG A 177 1.02 -4.90 -8.82
CA ARG A 177 1.01 -3.46 -8.48
C ARG A 177 0.18 -3.13 -7.24
N SER A 178 -0.98 -3.78 -7.06
CA SER A 178 -1.84 -3.56 -5.88
C SER A 178 -1.14 -3.96 -4.58
N PHE A 179 -0.44 -5.09 -4.61
CA PHE A 179 0.36 -5.56 -3.50
C PHE A 179 1.53 -4.61 -3.20
N LEU A 180 2.34 -4.28 -4.22
CA LEU A 180 3.50 -3.40 -4.07
C LEU A 180 3.10 -2.02 -3.53
N THR A 181 1.98 -1.46 -4.00
CA THR A 181 1.45 -0.18 -3.51
C THR A 181 1.00 -0.28 -2.05
N SER A 182 0.24 -1.32 -1.68
CA SER A 182 -0.18 -1.53 -0.29
C SER A 182 1.01 -1.73 0.64
N LEU A 183 2.01 -2.50 0.21
CA LEU A 183 3.26 -2.75 0.90
C LEU A 183 4.02 -1.44 1.13
N ALA A 184 4.21 -0.63 0.08
CA ALA A 184 4.89 0.66 0.15
C ALA A 184 4.23 1.60 1.16
N ILE A 185 2.89 1.69 1.18
CA ILE A 185 2.15 2.51 2.14
C ILE A 185 2.38 2.02 3.56
N VAL A 186 2.16 0.72 3.83
CA VAL A 186 2.24 0.18 5.19
C VAL A 186 3.66 0.20 5.72
N ILE A 187 4.67 -0.11 4.91
CA ILE A 187 6.08 -0.01 5.29
C ILE A 187 6.43 1.44 5.65
N SER A 188 6.11 2.39 4.77
CA SER A 188 6.45 3.80 4.99
C SER A 188 5.82 4.35 6.26
N VAL A 189 4.52 4.11 6.45
CA VAL A 189 3.78 4.53 7.65
C VAL A 189 4.35 3.88 8.91
N THR A 190 4.67 2.58 8.85
CA THR A 190 5.22 1.86 10.01
C THR A 190 6.64 2.34 10.35
N MET A 191 7.48 2.57 9.33
CA MET A 191 8.83 3.12 9.53
C MET A 191 8.80 4.53 10.10
N ILE A 192 7.92 5.41 9.59
CA ILE A 192 7.77 6.77 10.13
C ILE A 192 7.24 6.71 11.57
N GLY A 193 6.20 5.93 11.83
CA GLY A 193 5.60 5.81 13.15
C GLY A 193 6.58 5.30 14.21
N LEU A 194 7.31 4.20 13.90
CA LEU A 194 8.31 3.61 14.81
C LEU A 194 9.66 4.31 14.79
N GLY A 195 9.97 5.09 13.77
CA GLY A 195 11.21 5.85 13.69
C GLY A 195 11.08 7.26 14.30
N LEU A 196 10.04 8.01 13.93
CA LEU A 196 9.87 9.41 14.32
C LEU A 196 9.25 9.55 15.73
N ALA A 197 8.12 8.91 15.99
CA ALA A 197 7.36 9.14 17.21
C ALA A 197 8.16 8.82 18.50
N PRO A 198 8.96 7.73 18.58
CA PRO A 198 9.79 7.48 19.75
C PRO A 198 10.86 8.57 19.97
N HIS A 199 11.47 9.06 18.88
CA HIS A 199 12.49 10.12 18.96
C HIS A 199 11.91 11.41 19.54
N LEU A 200 10.73 11.81 19.08
CA LEU A 200 10.02 12.99 19.60
C LEU A 200 9.73 12.87 21.10
N MET A 201 9.41 11.67 21.59
CA MET A 201 9.14 11.43 23.02
C MET A 201 10.42 11.44 23.87
N VAL A 202 11.49 10.80 23.40
CA VAL A 202 12.75 10.71 24.16
C VAL A 202 13.49 12.06 24.19
N GLU A 203 13.40 12.85 23.13
CA GLU A 203 13.99 14.20 23.06
C GLU A 203 13.44 15.11 24.16
N GLU A 204 12.12 15.12 24.37
CA GLU A 204 11.49 15.88 25.45
C GLU A 204 11.95 15.43 26.85
N LYS A 205 12.14 14.13 27.07
CA LYS A 205 12.66 13.61 28.34
C LYS A 205 14.10 14.06 28.61
N GLN A 206 14.94 14.12 27.57
CA GLN A 206 16.35 14.48 27.72
C GLN A 206 16.58 15.98 27.89
N THR A 207 15.78 16.81 27.21
CA THR A 207 15.91 18.28 27.30
C THR A 207 15.30 18.87 28.56
N ARG A 208 14.70 18.02 29.43
CA ARG A 208 13.97 18.43 30.65
C ARG A 208 12.91 19.53 30.36
N THR A 209 12.47 19.64 29.13
CA THR A 209 11.38 20.54 28.77
C THR A 209 10.06 20.10 29.39
N LEU A 210 9.94 18.84 29.80
CA LEU A 210 8.88 18.36 30.70
C LEU A 210 8.80 19.18 31.98
N ASP A 211 9.93 19.49 32.63
CA ASP A 211 9.98 20.27 33.87
C ASP A 211 9.54 21.74 33.63
N ALA A 212 9.91 22.31 32.49
CA ALA A 212 9.49 23.62 32.06
C ALA A 212 7.98 23.67 31.66
N LEU A 213 7.47 22.58 31.09
CA LEU A 213 6.03 22.43 30.78
C LEU A 213 5.17 22.28 32.04
N LEU A 214 5.71 21.73 33.13
CA LEU A 214 5.00 21.64 34.42
C LEU A 214 4.74 23.03 35.06
N ILE A 215 5.51 24.05 34.69
CA ILE A 215 5.27 25.45 35.09
C ILE A 215 4.22 26.13 34.18
N SER A 216 3.90 25.51 33.02
CA SER A 216 2.90 25.99 32.07
C SER A 216 1.54 25.32 32.31
N PRO A 217 0.42 25.86 31.77
CA PRO A 217 -0.88 25.22 31.85
C PRO A 217 -0.99 23.91 31.00
N ALA A 218 0.10 23.46 30.37
CA ALA A 218 0.15 22.25 29.59
C ALA A 218 0.22 21.00 30.48
N ARG A 219 -0.58 19.99 30.15
CA ARG A 219 -0.58 18.68 30.79
C ARG A 219 0.18 17.67 29.93
N SER A 220 0.74 16.63 30.54
CA SER A 220 1.40 15.53 29.84
C SER A 220 0.55 14.90 28.72
N SER A 221 -0.79 14.91 28.89
CA SER A 221 -1.72 14.47 27.85
C SER A 221 -1.69 15.36 26.59
N HIS A 222 -1.53 16.69 26.76
CA HIS A 222 -1.44 17.61 25.61
C HIS A 222 -0.17 17.33 24.79
N LEU A 223 0.94 16.99 25.49
CA LEU A 223 2.20 16.62 24.86
C LEU A 223 2.06 15.34 24.03
N VAL A 224 1.50 14.28 24.62
CA VAL A 224 1.29 13.00 23.93
C VAL A 224 0.42 13.16 22.68
N ILE A 225 -0.68 13.93 22.81
CA ILE A 225 -1.57 14.21 21.68
C ILE A 225 -0.82 15.00 20.59
N ALA A 226 -0.04 16.00 20.97
CA ALA A 226 0.73 16.79 20.01
C ALA A 226 1.76 15.94 19.26
N LYS A 227 2.51 15.07 19.97
CA LYS A 227 3.46 14.14 19.35
C LYS A 227 2.74 13.12 18.45
N ALA A 228 1.56 12.63 18.84
CA ALA A 228 0.73 11.77 18.02
C ALA A 228 0.31 12.48 16.72
N LEU A 229 -0.12 13.72 16.80
CA LEU A 229 -0.52 14.51 15.63
C LEU A 229 0.67 14.81 14.71
N THR A 230 1.85 15.09 15.27
CA THR A 230 3.09 15.27 14.47
C THR A 230 3.44 13.99 13.71
N GLY A 231 3.46 12.82 14.39
CA GLY A 231 3.70 11.55 13.75
C GLY A 231 2.67 11.21 12.68
N LEU A 232 1.38 11.42 12.99
CA LEU A 232 0.26 11.22 12.06
C LEU A 232 0.41 12.09 10.81
N PHE A 233 0.76 13.37 10.96
CA PHE A 233 0.98 14.29 9.85
C PHE A 233 2.00 13.75 8.84
N TYR A 234 3.15 13.29 9.30
CA TYR A 234 4.19 12.75 8.41
C TYR A 234 3.80 11.41 7.77
N CYS A 235 3.12 10.54 8.52
CA CYS A 235 2.57 9.30 7.98
C CYS A 235 1.57 9.57 6.85
N LEU A 236 0.66 10.53 7.06
CA LEU A 236 -0.35 10.91 6.08
C LEU A 236 0.26 11.54 4.82
N ILE A 237 1.29 12.37 4.97
CA ILE A 237 2.00 12.93 3.80
C ILE A 237 2.65 11.81 2.99
N ALA A 238 3.38 10.89 3.63
CA ALA A 238 4.02 9.79 2.92
C ALA A 238 3.00 8.91 2.19
N ALA A 239 1.92 8.53 2.87
CA ALA A 239 0.86 7.74 2.26
C ALA A 239 0.14 8.49 1.13
N ALA A 240 -0.11 9.81 1.29
CA ALA A 240 -0.73 10.62 0.25
C ALA A 240 0.12 10.70 -1.02
N VAL A 241 1.43 10.84 -0.90
CA VAL A 241 2.35 10.82 -2.06
C VAL A 241 2.21 9.50 -2.82
N ILE A 242 2.20 8.36 -2.12
CA ILE A 242 2.07 7.04 -2.76
C ILE A 242 0.70 6.89 -3.43
N LEU A 243 -0.37 7.29 -2.74
CA LEU A 243 -1.73 7.19 -3.28
C LEU A 243 -1.94 8.09 -4.50
N VAL A 244 -1.36 9.29 -4.51
CA VAL A 244 -1.45 10.21 -5.66
C VAL A 244 -0.71 9.64 -6.88
N ILE A 245 0.49 9.08 -6.70
CA ILE A 245 1.24 8.42 -7.79
C ILE A 245 0.46 7.22 -8.34
N ASN A 246 -0.29 6.51 -7.50
CA ASN A 246 -1.06 5.33 -7.88
C ASN A 246 -2.58 5.60 -7.89
N ALA A 247 -3.01 6.84 -8.17
CA ALA A 247 -4.42 7.24 -8.09
C ALA A 247 -5.33 6.38 -8.98
N ASN A 248 -4.85 5.96 -10.17
CA ASN A 248 -5.57 5.11 -11.10
C ASN A 248 -5.85 3.69 -10.56
N LEU A 249 -5.10 3.26 -9.54
CA LEU A 249 -5.29 1.96 -8.90
C LEU A 249 -6.44 2.00 -7.88
N VAL A 250 -6.73 3.16 -7.29
CA VAL A 250 -7.65 3.30 -6.15
C VAL A 250 -9.09 3.42 -6.64
N LEU A 251 -9.92 2.43 -6.32
CA LEU A 251 -11.36 2.43 -6.62
C LEU A 251 -12.20 2.97 -5.46
N HIS A 252 -11.85 2.59 -4.23
CA HIS A 252 -12.59 2.94 -3.03
C HIS A 252 -11.78 3.87 -2.13
N TRP A 253 -11.73 5.16 -2.49
CA TRP A 253 -10.97 6.19 -1.75
C TRP A 253 -11.34 6.27 -0.27
N GLY A 254 -12.62 6.12 0.08
CA GLY A 254 -13.07 6.13 1.47
C GLY A 254 -12.42 5.04 2.31
N LEU A 255 -12.35 3.80 1.77
CA LEU A 255 -11.70 2.68 2.43
C LEU A 255 -10.18 2.87 2.52
N ALA A 256 -9.56 3.36 1.44
CA ALA A 256 -8.13 3.65 1.41
C ALA A 256 -7.74 4.69 2.47
N LEU A 257 -8.50 5.79 2.59
CA LEU A 257 -8.24 6.84 3.58
C LEU A 257 -8.42 6.33 5.01
N VAL A 258 -9.48 5.58 5.29
CA VAL A 258 -9.70 4.97 6.63
C VAL A 258 -8.56 4.01 6.98
N ALA A 259 -8.15 3.16 6.04
CA ALA A 259 -7.04 2.24 6.23
C ALA A 259 -5.71 2.97 6.51
N VAL A 260 -5.41 4.03 5.76
CA VAL A 260 -4.20 4.85 5.96
C VAL A 260 -4.21 5.54 7.31
N ILE A 261 -5.34 6.18 7.69
CA ILE A 261 -5.45 6.87 8.98
C ILE A 261 -5.27 5.88 10.14
N LEU A 262 -5.93 4.73 10.07
CA LEU A 262 -5.87 3.73 11.13
C LEU A 262 -4.49 3.06 11.23
N SER A 263 -3.86 2.74 10.08
CA SER A 263 -2.47 2.29 10.00
C SER A 263 -1.50 3.28 10.61
N SER A 264 -1.68 4.56 10.31
CA SER A 264 -0.84 5.64 10.83
C SER A 264 -1.01 5.80 12.34
N LEU A 265 -2.24 5.78 12.83
CA LEU A 265 -2.53 5.83 14.28
C LEU A 265 -1.94 4.63 15.01
N PHE A 266 -2.04 3.42 14.45
CA PHE A 266 -1.42 2.23 15.03
C PHE A 266 0.11 2.37 15.12
N ALA A 267 0.75 2.71 14.01
CA ALA A 267 2.22 2.83 13.96
C ALA A 267 2.75 3.93 14.89
N VAL A 268 2.11 5.09 14.90
CA VAL A 268 2.47 6.22 15.78
C VAL A 268 2.22 5.89 17.24
N SER A 269 1.10 5.25 17.58
CA SER A 269 0.82 4.87 18.97
C SER A 269 1.82 3.86 19.51
N LEU A 270 2.24 2.90 18.68
CA LEU A 270 3.29 1.94 19.02
C LEU A 270 4.65 2.63 19.21
N GLY A 271 4.99 3.58 18.35
CA GLY A 271 6.18 4.41 18.48
C GLY A 271 6.17 5.26 19.75
N LEU A 272 5.03 5.88 20.10
CA LEU A 272 4.88 6.63 21.35
C LEU A 272 5.01 5.74 22.59
N LEU A 273 4.44 4.53 22.55
CA LEU A 273 4.60 3.56 23.62
C LEU A 273 6.08 3.22 23.82
N LEU A 274 6.79 2.94 22.74
CA LEU A 274 8.22 2.66 22.75
C LEU A 274 9.02 3.83 23.33
N GLY A 275 8.78 5.05 22.84
CA GLY A 275 9.44 6.27 23.32
C GLY A 275 9.10 6.61 24.77
N SER A 276 7.90 6.24 25.24
CA SER A 276 7.53 6.40 26.65
C SER A 276 8.21 5.39 27.58
N ALA A 277 8.44 4.17 27.10
CA ALA A 277 9.06 3.09 27.86
C ALA A 277 10.61 3.17 27.89
N VAL A 278 11.23 3.65 26.81
CA VAL A 278 12.68 3.74 26.66
C VAL A 278 13.18 5.09 27.17
N GLY A 279 14.17 5.08 28.06
CA GLY A 279 14.74 6.30 28.65
C GLY A 279 15.97 6.86 27.91
N ALA A 280 16.64 6.06 27.09
CA ALA A 280 17.91 6.44 26.45
C ALA A 280 17.80 6.47 24.92
N LYS A 281 18.19 7.61 24.31
CA LYS A 281 18.16 7.79 22.86
C LYS A 281 19.01 6.78 22.10
N GLN A 282 20.10 6.32 22.68
CA GLN A 282 21.07 5.41 22.03
C GLN A 282 20.52 4.00 21.78
N VAL A 283 19.61 3.50 22.64
CA VAL A 283 19.04 2.15 22.51
C VAL A 283 17.72 2.14 21.70
N LEU A 284 17.21 3.32 21.38
CA LEU A 284 15.96 3.49 20.66
C LEU A 284 15.94 2.80 19.28
N PRO A 285 17.00 2.93 18.43
CA PRO A 285 17.02 2.25 17.13
C PRO A 285 16.93 0.73 17.24
N VAL A 286 17.58 0.14 18.28
CA VAL A 286 17.55 -1.31 18.51
C VAL A 286 16.13 -1.77 18.83
N TRP A 287 15.45 -1.09 19.76
CA TRP A 287 14.06 -1.42 20.10
C TRP A 287 13.09 -1.16 18.94
N SER A 288 13.29 -0.09 18.18
CA SER A 288 12.50 0.15 16.98
C SER A 288 12.64 -1.00 15.99
N MET A 289 13.86 -1.53 15.78
CA MET A 289 14.09 -2.69 14.90
C MET A 289 13.44 -3.97 15.43
N VAL A 290 13.49 -4.23 16.73
CA VAL A 290 12.86 -5.40 17.36
C VAL A 290 11.36 -5.43 17.12
N PHE A 291 10.68 -4.27 17.13
CA PHE A 291 9.25 -4.17 16.82
C PHE A 291 8.98 -4.11 15.32
N LEU A 292 9.82 -3.42 14.56
CA LEU A 292 9.66 -3.26 13.11
C LEU A 292 9.78 -4.59 12.37
N THR A 293 10.76 -5.42 12.74
CA THR A 293 11.04 -6.68 12.03
C THR A 293 9.83 -7.63 11.99
N PRO A 294 9.15 -7.99 13.10
CA PRO A 294 7.99 -8.89 13.01
C PRO A 294 6.80 -8.23 12.30
N LEU A 295 6.62 -6.91 12.42
CA LEU A 295 5.57 -6.19 11.72
C LEU A 295 5.77 -6.20 10.19
N LEU A 296 7.01 -5.98 9.72
CA LEU A 296 7.31 -6.04 8.29
C LEU A 296 7.34 -7.47 7.78
N LEU A 297 7.89 -8.41 8.56
CA LEU A 297 7.92 -9.83 8.19
C LEU A 297 6.51 -10.38 7.94
N SER A 298 5.52 -9.95 8.75
CA SER A 298 4.13 -10.37 8.58
C SER A 298 3.54 -10.01 7.22
N LEU A 299 3.96 -8.88 6.61
CA LEU A 299 3.52 -8.46 5.28
C LEU A 299 3.91 -9.46 4.19
N PHE A 300 5.13 -9.98 4.27
CA PHE A 300 5.63 -10.98 3.32
C PHE A 300 5.06 -12.37 3.58
N LEU A 301 4.99 -12.78 4.85
CA LEU A 301 4.46 -14.08 5.22
C LEU A 301 2.97 -14.21 4.93
N ALA A 302 2.20 -13.13 4.99
CA ALA A 302 0.77 -13.14 4.69
C ALA A 302 0.45 -13.56 3.24
N ILE A 303 1.40 -13.39 2.31
CA ILE A 303 1.25 -13.78 0.89
C ILE A 303 1.71 -15.21 0.64
N MET A 304 2.67 -15.69 1.45
CA MET A 304 3.23 -17.03 1.29
C MET A 304 2.31 -18.12 1.87
N ARG A 305 1.03 -18.12 1.43
CA ARG A 305 0.01 -19.03 1.96
C ARG A 305 0.41 -20.50 1.82
N ASP A 306 0.99 -20.85 0.68
CA ASP A 306 1.34 -22.24 0.35
C ASP A 306 2.58 -22.75 1.11
N LEU A 307 3.37 -21.86 1.69
CA LEU A 307 4.59 -22.19 2.45
C LEU A 307 4.35 -22.32 3.95
N LEU A 308 3.20 -21.88 4.46
CA LEU A 308 2.93 -21.81 5.89
C LEU A 308 1.81 -22.77 6.30
N PRO A 309 1.93 -23.42 7.47
CA PRO A 309 0.80 -24.12 8.09
C PRO A 309 -0.39 -23.16 8.26
N SER A 310 -1.61 -23.65 8.04
CA SER A 310 -2.84 -22.83 8.07
C SER A 310 -3.02 -22.01 9.35
N ALA A 311 -2.67 -22.56 10.51
CA ALA A 311 -2.73 -21.87 11.79
C ALA A 311 -1.75 -20.67 11.86
N VAL A 312 -0.52 -20.86 11.37
CA VAL A 312 0.49 -19.78 11.34
C VAL A 312 0.08 -18.70 10.36
N HIS A 313 -0.40 -19.07 9.17
CA HIS A 313 -0.90 -18.12 8.18
C HIS A 313 -2.04 -17.26 8.75
N THR A 314 -3.01 -17.90 9.45
CA THR A 314 -4.10 -17.16 10.10
C THR A 314 -3.59 -16.18 11.15
N LEU A 315 -2.64 -16.56 12.00
CA LEU A 315 -2.05 -15.65 12.98
C LEU A 315 -1.34 -14.46 12.32
N VAL A 316 -0.57 -14.73 11.26
CA VAL A 316 0.18 -13.70 10.53
C VAL A 316 -0.75 -12.70 9.85
N THR A 317 -1.86 -13.14 9.27
CA THR A 317 -2.84 -12.26 8.59
C THR A 317 -3.55 -11.31 9.55
N TRP A 318 -3.63 -11.66 10.84
CA TRP A 318 -4.21 -10.79 11.89
C TRP A 318 -3.20 -9.80 12.51
N VAL A 319 -1.92 -9.86 12.14
CA VAL A 319 -0.97 -8.82 12.53
C VAL A 319 -1.39 -7.49 11.90
N PRO A 320 -1.49 -6.40 12.67
CA PRO A 320 -2.09 -5.14 12.19
C PRO A 320 -1.53 -4.62 10.87
N THR A 321 -0.23 -4.79 10.61
CA THR A 321 0.40 -4.39 9.34
C THR A 321 -0.09 -5.24 8.16
N ALA A 322 -0.13 -6.56 8.30
CA ALA A 322 -0.66 -7.48 7.28
C ALA A 322 -2.15 -7.25 7.03
N THR A 323 -2.92 -7.07 8.11
CA THR A 323 -4.34 -6.74 8.05
C THR A 323 -4.57 -5.45 7.27
N MET A 324 -3.84 -4.37 7.57
CA MET A 324 -4.00 -3.09 6.88
C MET A 324 -3.57 -3.13 5.42
N ALA A 325 -2.52 -3.88 5.07
CA ALA A 325 -2.13 -4.09 3.69
C ALA A 325 -3.23 -4.81 2.90
N ARG A 326 -3.93 -5.78 3.52
CA ARG A 326 -5.07 -6.46 2.92
C ARG A 326 -6.27 -5.53 2.72
N VAL A 327 -6.60 -4.71 3.72
CA VAL A 327 -7.67 -3.69 3.60
C VAL A 327 -7.37 -2.70 2.49
N LEU A 328 -6.12 -2.23 2.37
CA LEU A 328 -5.69 -1.34 1.28
C LEU A 328 -5.85 -2.01 -0.09
N ARG A 329 -5.47 -3.29 -0.24
CA ARG A 329 -5.71 -4.04 -1.48
C ARG A 329 -7.21 -4.18 -1.78
N GLY A 330 -8.04 -4.32 -0.76
CA GLY A 330 -9.48 -4.25 -0.90
C GLY A 330 -9.97 -2.93 -1.49
N ALA A 331 -9.33 -1.81 -1.13
CA ALA A 331 -9.67 -0.51 -1.71
C ALA A 331 -9.35 -0.39 -3.22
N PHE A 332 -8.52 -1.29 -3.75
CA PHE A 332 -8.15 -1.36 -5.17
C PHE A 332 -9.01 -2.38 -5.95
N SER A 333 -9.82 -3.18 -5.27
CA SER A 333 -10.64 -4.25 -5.88
C SER A 333 -12.05 -3.77 -6.20
N ARG A 334 -12.67 -4.34 -7.25
CA ARG A 334 -14.00 -3.91 -7.73
C ARG A 334 -15.14 -4.37 -6.81
N ASP A 335 -15.14 -5.64 -6.41
CA ASP A 335 -16.34 -6.35 -5.92
C ASP A 335 -16.46 -6.44 -4.39
N LEU A 336 -15.84 -5.52 -3.65
CA LEU A 336 -15.88 -5.59 -2.19
C LEU A 336 -16.91 -4.64 -1.61
N ALA A 337 -17.89 -5.22 -0.93
CA ALA A 337 -18.73 -4.47 -0.01
C ALA A 337 -17.84 -3.80 1.05
N ALA A 338 -18.01 -2.50 1.30
CA ALA A 338 -17.25 -1.77 2.31
C ALA A 338 -17.30 -2.43 3.70
N MET A 339 -18.35 -3.21 3.98
CA MET A 339 -18.50 -4.02 5.18
C MET A 339 -17.62 -5.28 5.25
N ALA A 340 -17.04 -5.72 4.13
CA ALA A 340 -16.20 -6.93 4.11
C ALA A 340 -14.95 -6.80 5.00
N PHE A 341 -14.49 -5.58 5.28
CA PHE A 341 -13.31 -5.30 6.11
C PHE A 341 -13.62 -4.67 7.46
N SER A 342 -14.90 -4.67 7.87
CA SER A 342 -15.31 -4.04 9.14
C SER A 342 -14.64 -4.70 10.36
N LEU A 343 -14.48 -6.01 10.35
CA LEU A 343 -13.84 -6.74 11.44
C LEU A 343 -12.34 -6.43 11.52
N GLU A 344 -11.65 -6.41 10.38
CA GLU A 344 -10.24 -6.06 10.27
C GLU A 344 -9.96 -4.64 10.79
N LEU A 345 -10.78 -3.68 10.36
CA LEU A 345 -10.69 -2.30 10.83
C LEU A 345 -10.93 -2.20 12.34
N LEU A 346 -11.94 -2.92 12.85
CA LEU A 346 -12.26 -2.94 14.28
C LEU A 346 -11.13 -3.54 15.11
N VAL A 347 -10.53 -4.64 14.67
CA VAL A 347 -9.39 -5.27 15.37
C VAL A 347 -8.21 -4.33 15.45
N VAL A 348 -7.83 -3.67 14.35
CA VAL A 348 -6.70 -2.73 14.37
C VAL A 348 -7.04 -1.49 15.20
N ALA A 349 -8.29 -0.99 15.16
CA ALA A 349 -8.74 0.09 16.03
C ALA A 349 -8.65 -0.29 17.52
N ALA A 350 -9.08 -1.50 17.88
CA ALA A 350 -8.97 -2.03 19.24
C ALA A 350 -7.51 -2.16 19.70
N CYS A 351 -6.63 -2.72 18.84
CA CYS A 351 -5.19 -2.78 19.11
C CYS A 351 -4.61 -1.38 19.34
N THR A 352 -4.96 -0.43 18.49
CA THR A 352 -4.52 0.97 18.61
C THR A 352 -4.99 1.60 19.92
N ALA A 353 -6.25 1.39 20.29
CA ALA A 353 -6.83 1.90 21.54
C ALA A 353 -6.12 1.32 22.77
N VAL A 354 -5.82 0.01 22.75
CA VAL A 354 -5.06 -0.66 23.85
C VAL A 354 -3.65 -0.06 23.98
N ILE A 355 -2.95 0.14 22.85
CA ILE A 355 -1.61 0.74 22.85
C ILE A 355 -1.64 2.18 23.37
N LEU A 356 -2.61 3.01 22.92
CA LEU A 356 -2.79 4.38 23.42
C LEU A 356 -3.13 4.41 24.91
N GLY A 357 -3.92 3.44 25.41
CA GLY A 357 -4.15 3.23 26.82
C GLY A 357 -2.85 2.94 27.59
N GLY A 358 -1.99 2.11 27.02
CA GLY A 358 -0.65 1.83 27.55
C GLY A 358 0.24 3.08 27.59
N VAL A 359 0.23 3.90 26.55
CA VAL A 359 0.96 5.20 26.51
C VAL A 359 0.45 6.11 27.62
N ALA A 360 -0.86 6.26 27.74
CA ALA A 360 -1.46 7.12 28.78
C ALA A 360 -1.11 6.63 30.20
N TRP A 361 -1.06 5.32 30.39
CA TRP A 361 -0.67 4.73 31.68
C TRP A 361 0.81 4.97 32.00
N THR A 362 1.72 4.73 31.06
CA THR A 362 3.17 4.95 31.26
C THR A 362 3.50 6.39 31.54
N VAL A 363 2.87 7.33 30.83
CA VAL A 363 3.06 8.78 31.06
C VAL A 363 2.56 9.20 32.43
N ARG A 364 1.36 8.77 32.85
CA ARG A 364 0.82 9.07 34.18
C ARG A 364 1.69 8.52 35.32
N ARG A 365 2.39 7.39 35.09
CA ARG A 365 3.28 6.81 36.08
C ARG A 365 4.61 7.57 36.19
N SER A 366 5.05 8.20 35.11
CA SER A 366 6.24 9.05 35.10
C SER A 366 6.01 10.41 35.75
N ASP A 367 4.75 10.86 35.83
CA ASP A 367 4.35 12.12 36.48
C ASP A 367 4.22 12.01 38.01
N ARG A 368 4.37 10.78 38.58
CA ARG A 368 4.38 10.52 40.05
C ARG A 368 5.77 10.29 40.57
#